data_40672f74827423474999d5d528ddfeba
#
_entry.id   40672f74827423474999d5d528ddfeba
#
_cell.length_a   1.000
_cell.length_b   1.000
_cell.length_c   1.000
_cell.angle_alpha   90.00
_cell.angle_beta   90.00
_cell.angle_gamma   90.00
#
_symmetry.space_group_name_H-M   'P 1'
#
loop_
_entity.id
_entity.type
_entity.pdbx_description
1 polymer ?
#
loop_
_entity_poly.entity_id
_entity_poly.type
_entity_poly.pdbx_seq_one_letter_code
_entity_poly.pdbx_strand_id
1 'polypeptide(L)'
;MYKRQILVNGTIKEETEQVMQNLAAVLKAAGSDFSKVIKTTIFLSDMDYFQEVNEVYGSHFDEAIAPARETVAVRKLPKSVNVEIAMIAHV
;
A
#
# COMPACT_ATOMS: atom_id res chain seq x y z
N MET A 1 -10.28 10.94 -13.15
CA MET A 1 -9.33 10.64 -12.99
C MET A 1 -8.77 10.66 -12.85
N TYR A 2 -9.04 10.59 -12.85
CA TYR A 2 -7.95 10.38 -12.44
C TYR A 2 -7.33 10.65 -12.43
N LYS A 3 -7.40 10.79 -12.23
CA LYS A 3 -6.51 10.85 -12.06
C LYS A 3 -5.87 10.77 -11.83
N ARG A 4 -5.85 10.69 -11.78
CA ARG A 4 -5.05 10.45 -11.47
C ARG A 4 -4.35 10.67 -11.24
N GLN A 5 -4.40 10.63 -11.22
CA GLN A 5 -3.69 10.73 -10.89
C GLN A 5 -3.06 11.38 -10.56
N ILE A 6 -3.16 11.60 -10.61
CA ILE A 6 -2.61 12.10 -10.25
C ILE A 6 -2.01 12.24 -9.59
N LEU A 7 -1.91 12.16 -9.56
CA LEU A 7 -1.19 12.06 -8.97
C LEU A 7 -0.51 12.17 -8.35
N VAL A 8 -1.23 12.09 -8.63
CA VAL A 8 -0.28 11.77 -7.84
C VAL A 8 1.22 11.97 -8.22
N ASN A 9 1.60 13.01 -8.53
CA ASN A 9 2.95 13.28 -8.90
C ASN A 9 3.77 13.79 -7.75
N GLY A 10 3.40 13.39 -6.56
CA GLY A 10 4.14 13.74 -5.39
C GLY A 10 5.28 12.78 -5.16
N THR A 11 5.74 12.75 -3.93
CA THR A 11 6.81 11.85 -3.54
C THR A 11 6.31 10.42 -3.45
N ILE A 12 7.24 9.48 -3.37
CA ILE A 12 6.91 8.08 -3.15
C ILE A 12 6.12 7.92 -1.84
N LYS A 13 6.46 8.70 -0.82
CA LYS A 13 5.74 8.64 0.45
C LYS A 13 4.29 9.11 0.30
N GLU A 14 4.07 10.17 -0.49
CA GLU A 14 2.71 10.65 -0.74
C GLU A 14 1.89 9.65 -1.54
N GLU A 15 2.51 9.04 -2.54
CA GLU A 15 1.83 8.03 -3.33
C GLU A 15 1.45 6.83 -2.45
N THR A 16 2.37 6.39 -1.59
CA THR A 16 2.13 5.26 -0.70
C THR A 16 1.03 5.59 0.30
N GLU A 17 1.05 6.81 0.86
CA GLU A 17 0.01 7.22 1.79
C GLU A 17 -1.36 7.20 1.12
N GLN A 18 -1.45 7.64 -0.13
CA GLN A 18 -2.71 7.61 -0.87
C GLN A 18 -3.20 6.18 -1.07
N VAL A 19 -2.28 5.27 -1.38
CA VAL A 19 -2.62 3.85 -1.52
C VAL A 19 -3.17 3.30 -0.21
N MET A 20 -2.54 3.63 0.91
CA MET A 20 -3.00 3.17 2.22
C MET A 20 -4.36 3.76 2.57
N GLN A 21 -4.60 5.04 2.25
CA GLN A 21 -5.90 5.66 2.47
C GLN A 21 -6.99 4.96 1.67
N ASN A 22 -6.69 4.62 0.41
CA ASN A 22 -7.65 3.92 -0.43
C ASN A 22 -7.96 2.53 0.12
N LEU A 23 -6.94 1.82 0.60
CA LEU A 23 -7.13 0.49 1.19
C LEU A 23 -7.96 0.59 2.48
N ALA A 24 -7.71 1.60 3.31
CA ALA A 24 -8.48 1.79 4.53
C ALA A 24 -9.96 1.98 4.20
N ALA A 25 -10.26 2.75 3.15
CA ALA A 25 -11.64 2.99 2.74
C ALA A 25 -12.30 1.71 2.24
N VAL A 26 -11.59 0.91 1.45
CA VAL A 26 -12.10 -0.37 0.94
C VAL A 26 -12.36 -1.34 2.09
N LEU A 27 -11.42 -1.46 3.03
CA LEU A 27 -11.59 -2.33 4.18
C LEU A 27 -12.79 -1.92 5.02
N LYS A 28 -12.94 -0.62 5.26
CA LYS A 28 -14.06 -0.10 6.03
C LYS A 28 -15.39 -0.44 5.36
N ALA A 29 -15.46 -0.26 4.05
CA ALA A 29 -16.68 -0.58 3.30
C ALA A 29 -17.02 -2.07 3.38
N ALA A 30 -16.01 -2.93 3.54
CA ALA A 30 -16.20 -4.37 3.67
C ALA A 30 -16.42 -4.82 5.13
N GLY A 31 -16.47 -3.89 6.07
CA GLY A 31 -16.66 -4.22 7.49
C GLY A 31 -15.37 -4.68 8.17
N SER A 32 -14.23 -4.25 7.67
CA SER A 32 -12.94 -4.66 8.21
C SER A 32 -12.09 -3.41 8.50
N ASP A 33 -10.84 -3.61 8.90
CA ASP A 33 -9.86 -2.55 9.09
C ASP A 33 -8.46 -3.16 9.08
N PHE A 34 -7.43 -2.33 9.26
CA PHE A 34 -6.05 -2.82 9.21
C PHE A 34 -5.72 -3.84 10.28
N SER A 35 -6.40 -3.81 11.43
CA SER A 35 -6.13 -4.78 12.49
C SER A 35 -6.56 -6.20 12.11
N LYS A 36 -7.34 -6.34 11.05
CA LYS A 36 -7.84 -7.63 10.57
C LYS A 36 -7.14 -8.11 9.31
N VAL A 37 -6.09 -7.41 8.88
CA VAL A 37 -5.31 -7.82 7.73
C VAL A 37 -4.41 -8.99 8.12
N ILE A 38 -4.46 -10.05 7.33
CA ILE A 38 -3.71 -11.28 7.57
C ILE A 38 -2.40 -11.28 6.81
N LYS A 39 -2.43 -10.77 5.59
CA LYS A 39 -1.27 -10.79 4.71
C LYS A 39 -1.29 -9.58 3.79
N THR A 40 -0.11 -9.00 3.55
CA THR A 40 0.07 -7.90 2.62
C THR A 40 1.16 -8.24 1.61
N THR A 41 0.93 -7.91 0.35
CA THR A 41 1.95 -7.98 -0.68
C THR A 41 2.15 -6.58 -1.24
N ILE A 42 3.39 -6.11 -1.27
CA ILE A 42 3.73 -4.80 -1.80
C ILE A 42 4.52 -5.00 -3.10
N PHE A 43 4.02 -4.38 -4.17
CA PHE A 43 4.67 -4.41 -5.48
C PHE A 43 5.27 -3.03 -5.75
N LEU A 44 6.55 -2.99 -6.09
CA LEU A 44 7.27 -1.75 -6.36
C LEU A 44 7.77 -1.74 -7.79
N SER A 45 7.76 -0.57 -8.42
CA SER A 45 8.38 -0.42 -9.74
C SER A 45 9.90 -0.40 -9.65
N ASP A 46 10.44 -0.11 -8.46
CA ASP A 46 11.88 -0.05 -8.23
C ASP A 46 12.13 -0.33 -6.74
N MET A 47 13.02 -1.26 -6.45
CA MET A 47 13.32 -1.61 -5.06
C MET A 47 14.00 -0.48 -4.30
N ASP A 48 14.52 0.53 -4.99
CA ASP A 48 15.07 1.72 -4.34
C ASP A 48 14.01 2.48 -3.53
N TYR A 49 12.72 2.26 -3.84
CA TYR A 49 11.63 2.89 -3.10
C TYR A 49 11.26 2.16 -1.82
N PHE A 50 11.90 1.00 -1.58
CA PHE A 50 11.51 0.12 -0.46
C PHE A 50 11.47 0.84 0.88
N GLN A 51 12.51 1.60 1.19
CA GLN A 51 12.61 2.20 2.51
C GLN A 51 11.50 3.23 2.74
N GLU A 52 11.24 4.09 1.76
CA GLU A 52 10.20 5.11 1.89
C GLU A 52 8.82 4.48 1.97
N VAL A 53 8.55 3.48 1.13
CA VAL A 53 7.27 2.78 1.15
C VAL A 53 7.09 2.06 2.48
N ASN A 54 8.14 1.42 2.97
CA ASN A 54 8.08 0.68 4.23
C ASN A 54 7.80 1.60 5.42
N GLU A 55 8.37 2.80 5.44
CA GLU A 55 8.10 3.77 6.49
C GLU A 55 6.63 4.15 6.55
N VAL A 56 6.04 4.47 5.40
CA VAL A 56 4.64 4.87 5.34
C VAL A 56 3.74 3.68 5.68
N TYR A 57 4.01 2.54 5.07
CA TYR A 57 3.23 1.32 5.34
C TYR A 57 3.26 0.99 6.83
N GLY A 58 4.44 0.98 7.42
CA GLY A 58 4.60 0.61 8.82
C GLY A 58 3.91 1.55 9.78
N SER A 59 3.74 2.82 9.40
CA SER A 59 3.08 3.80 10.25
C SER A 59 1.60 3.49 10.46
N HIS A 60 1.02 2.64 9.63
CA HIS A 60 -0.39 2.25 9.74
C HIS A 60 -0.60 0.98 10.56
N PHE A 61 0.47 0.34 11.03
CA PHE A 61 0.35 -0.91 11.79
C PHE A 61 1.09 -0.83 13.11
N ASP A 62 0.48 -1.40 14.14
CA ASP A 62 1.13 -1.64 15.42
C ASP A 62 1.97 -2.90 15.25
N GLU A 63 3.22 -2.89 15.70
CA GLU A 63 4.10 -4.05 15.56
C GLU A 63 3.51 -5.32 16.14
N ALA A 64 2.70 -5.19 17.19
CA ALA A 64 2.10 -6.33 17.86
C ALA A 64 1.08 -7.04 16.99
N ILE A 65 0.51 -6.35 16.00
CA ILE A 65 -0.55 -6.90 15.17
C ILE A 65 -0.23 -6.82 13.67
N ALA A 66 1.02 -6.50 13.34
CA ALA A 66 1.40 -6.36 11.94
C ALA A 66 1.23 -7.68 11.20
N PRO A 67 0.63 -7.68 10.01
CA PRO A 67 0.41 -8.91 9.26
C PRO A 67 1.69 -9.40 8.60
N ALA A 68 1.65 -10.64 8.14
CA ALA A 68 2.72 -11.15 7.30
C ALA A 68 2.82 -10.29 6.05
N ARG A 69 4.04 -10.03 5.60
CA ARG A 69 4.25 -9.13 4.47
C ARG A 69 5.38 -9.64 3.58
N GLU A 70 5.21 -9.45 2.28
CA GLU A 70 6.31 -9.61 1.33
C GLU A 70 6.34 -8.41 0.40
N THR A 71 7.52 -8.03 -0.04
CA THR A 71 7.72 -6.90 -0.95
C THR A 71 8.56 -7.37 -2.13
N VAL A 72 8.09 -7.11 -3.33
CA VAL A 72 8.78 -7.50 -4.56
C VAL A 72 8.83 -6.32 -5.52
N ALA A 73 9.91 -6.25 -6.27
CA ALA A 73 10.01 -5.29 -7.36
C ALA A 73 9.56 -5.99 -8.64
N VAL A 74 8.77 -5.29 -9.44
CA VAL A 74 8.30 -5.80 -10.71
C VAL A 74 8.76 -4.87 -11.81
N ARG A 75 8.72 -5.38 -13.04
CA ARG A 75 9.21 -4.61 -14.17
C ARG A 75 8.36 -3.38 -14.42
N LYS A 76 7.05 -3.50 -14.26
CA LYS A 76 6.12 -2.41 -14.49
C LYS A 76 4.80 -2.72 -13.80
N LEU A 77 4.17 -1.69 -13.26
CA LEU A 77 2.84 -1.80 -12.68
C LEU A 77 1.80 -1.19 -13.61
N PRO A 78 0.54 -1.61 -13.50
CA PRO A 78 -0.54 -1.01 -14.29
C PRO A 78 -0.54 0.50 -14.11
N LYS A 79 -0.80 1.21 -15.21
CA LYS A 79 -0.83 2.68 -15.24
C LYS A 79 0.47 3.32 -14.82
N SER A 80 1.58 2.55 -14.85
CA SER A 80 2.92 3.06 -14.52
C SER A 80 3.00 3.69 -13.13
N VAL A 81 2.19 3.22 -12.18
CA VAL A 81 2.34 3.64 -10.79
C VAL A 81 3.63 3.08 -10.21
N ASN A 82 4.08 3.63 -9.11
CA ASN A 82 5.32 3.21 -8.47
C ASN A 82 5.11 2.19 -7.37
N VAL A 83 3.92 2.13 -6.80
CA VAL A 83 3.62 1.21 -5.72
C VAL A 83 2.21 0.68 -5.86
N GLU A 84 2.03 -0.62 -5.57
CA GLU A 84 0.73 -1.25 -5.51
C GLU A 84 0.73 -2.19 -4.31
N ILE A 85 -0.33 -2.17 -3.52
CA ILE A 85 -0.42 -2.97 -2.30
C ILE A 85 -1.69 -3.80 -2.35
N ALA A 86 -1.54 -5.10 -2.11
CA ALA A 86 -2.66 -6.02 -2.03
C ALA A 86 -2.73 -6.58 -0.62
N MET A 87 -3.93 -6.71 -0.09
CA MET A 87 -4.14 -7.21 1.27
C MET A 87 -5.19 -8.30 1.29
N ILE A 88 -5.01 -9.26 2.20
CA ILE A 88 -6.01 -10.25 2.54
C ILE A 88 -6.41 -9.97 3.98
N ALA A 89 -7.69 -9.77 4.22
CA ALA A 89 -8.21 -9.45 5.54
C ALA A 89 -9.45 -10.26 5.82
N HIS A 90 -9.73 -10.48 7.11
CA HIS A 90 -11.01 -11.07 7.51
C HIS A 90 -11.98 -9.96 7.98
N VAL A 91 -13.22 -10.32 8.11
CA VAL A 91 -14.26 -9.38 8.59
C VAL A 91 -14.69 -9.71 10.01
#